data_a0de4aca09e17d0f9ec20d9a1a9f4541
#
_entry.id   a0de4aca09e17d0f9ec20d9a1a9f4541
#
_cell.length_a   1.000
_cell.length_b   1.000
_cell.length_c   1.000
_cell.angle_alpha   90.00
_cell.angle_beta   90.00
_cell.angle_gamma   90.00
#
_symmetry.space_group_name_H-M   'P 1'
#
loop_
_entity.id
_entity.type
_entity.pdbx_description
1 polymer ?
#
loop_
_entity_poly.entity_id
_entity_poly.type
_entity_poly.pdbx_seq_one_letter_code
_entity_poly.pdbx_strand_id
1 'polypeptide(L)'
;LPTDQVEAIFTTGKAAYIADYAKRMAPVLAAERAGWAPATGESLLEPLRVAFEPIMLASNEICDGVGYAVELVIGDETVVLDFPKRVVRRPVPDEKFRYGFAIPAELVRTVLRDHEPDWVNTIFLSTRFRAWRVGGYNEYLYTFFKCLNDERVAYADGWFAETHDDSASITLDGWEIQRRCPHLKADLSKFGVVDGSTLTCNLHGWQWNLENGRCLTAHGHELRCSRQ
;
A
#
# COMPACT_ATOMS: atom_id res chain seq x y z
N LEU A 1 15.06 -2.27 -31.22
CA LEU A 1 15.95 -1.15 -30.95
C LEU A 1 17.03 -1.60 -29.95
N PRO A 2 18.29 -1.20 -30.09
CA PRO A 2 19.32 -1.44 -29.09
C PRO A 2 18.95 -0.83 -27.74
N THR A 3 19.36 -1.44 -26.64
CA THR A 3 18.93 -1.05 -25.27
C THR A 3 19.34 0.37 -24.91
N ASP A 4 20.49 0.83 -25.40
CA ASP A 4 20.99 2.20 -25.24
C ASP A 4 20.11 3.25 -25.94
N GLN A 5 19.54 2.93 -27.09
CA GLN A 5 18.59 3.81 -27.80
C GLN A 5 17.23 3.89 -27.07
N VAL A 6 16.78 2.79 -26.46
CA VAL A 6 15.57 2.79 -25.66
C VAL A 6 15.73 3.66 -24.41
N GLU A 7 16.85 3.55 -23.71
CA GLU A 7 17.17 4.39 -22.55
C GLU A 7 17.25 5.89 -22.91
N ALA A 8 17.88 6.24 -24.05
CA ALA A 8 17.97 7.61 -24.50
C ALA A 8 16.59 8.21 -24.84
N ILE A 9 15.69 7.43 -25.44
CA ILE A 9 14.31 7.89 -25.74
C ILE A 9 13.54 8.12 -24.43
N PHE A 10 13.66 7.22 -23.44
CA PHE A 10 13.00 7.38 -22.15
C PHE A 10 13.53 8.55 -21.32
N THR A 11 14.81 8.87 -21.39
CA THR A 11 15.41 9.95 -20.59
C THR A 11 15.25 11.33 -21.23
N THR A 12 15.42 11.48 -22.55
CA THR A 12 15.37 12.78 -23.23
C THR A 12 13.94 13.24 -23.58
N GLY A 13 13.04 12.32 -23.89
CA GLY A 13 11.63 12.63 -24.22
C GLY A 13 10.69 12.75 -23.03
N LYS A 14 11.08 12.21 -21.86
CA LYS A 14 10.19 12.07 -20.71
C LYS A 14 9.63 13.39 -20.18
N ALA A 15 10.48 14.40 -20.01
CA ALA A 15 10.05 15.69 -19.47
C ALA A 15 9.08 16.42 -20.43
N ALA A 16 9.37 16.41 -21.74
CA ALA A 16 8.51 16.99 -22.75
C ALA A 16 7.16 16.24 -22.84
N TYR A 17 7.19 14.90 -22.82
CA TYR A 17 5.98 14.10 -22.82
C TYR A 17 5.10 14.36 -21.58
N ILE A 18 5.69 14.43 -20.39
CA ILE A 18 4.95 14.72 -19.14
C ILE A 18 4.31 16.11 -19.21
N ALA A 19 5.04 17.11 -19.70
CA ALA A 19 4.53 18.48 -19.84
C ALA A 19 3.35 18.54 -20.84
N ASP A 20 3.48 17.89 -22.00
CA ASP A 20 2.40 17.80 -23.00
C ASP A 20 1.19 17.03 -22.46
N TYR A 21 1.42 15.88 -21.81
CA TYR A 21 0.37 15.12 -21.17
C TYR A 21 -0.38 15.92 -20.10
N ALA A 22 0.35 16.61 -19.22
CA ALA A 22 -0.24 17.48 -18.19
C ALA A 22 -1.11 18.58 -18.81
N LYS A 23 -0.65 19.21 -19.90
CA LYS A 23 -1.42 20.22 -20.62
C LYS A 23 -2.72 19.66 -21.23
N ARG A 24 -2.65 18.48 -21.84
CA ARG A 24 -3.82 17.81 -22.42
C ARG A 24 -4.83 17.35 -21.37
N MET A 25 -4.33 16.91 -20.21
CA MET A 25 -5.18 16.40 -19.11
C MET A 25 -5.76 17.51 -18.22
N ALA A 26 -5.19 18.72 -18.24
CA ALA A 26 -5.68 19.83 -17.41
C ALA A 26 -7.19 20.10 -17.54
N PRO A 27 -7.79 20.20 -18.75
CA PRO A 27 -9.24 20.42 -18.88
C PRO A 27 -10.06 19.21 -18.40
N VAL A 28 -9.56 17.98 -18.58
CA VAL A 28 -10.22 16.76 -18.10
C VAL A 28 -10.26 16.75 -16.57
N LEU A 29 -9.15 17.05 -15.92
CA LEU A 29 -9.06 17.14 -14.46
C LEU A 29 -9.90 18.31 -13.91
N ALA A 30 -9.98 19.44 -14.62
CA ALA A 30 -10.84 20.55 -14.21
C ALA A 30 -12.32 20.18 -14.28
N ALA A 31 -12.75 19.50 -15.34
CA ALA A 31 -14.13 19.01 -15.48
C ALA A 31 -14.49 17.97 -14.40
N GLU A 32 -13.57 17.09 -14.08
CA GLU A 32 -13.75 16.11 -13.01
C GLU A 32 -13.87 16.77 -11.64
N ARG A 33 -12.96 17.71 -11.33
CA ARG A 33 -13.00 18.48 -10.06
C ARG A 33 -14.29 19.28 -9.88
N ALA A 34 -14.90 19.75 -10.95
CA ALA A 34 -16.18 20.43 -10.89
C ALA A 34 -17.32 19.53 -10.39
N GLY A 35 -17.17 18.19 -10.47
CA GLY A 35 -18.11 17.22 -9.92
C GLY A 35 -17.84 16.81 -8.46
N TRP A 36 -16.72 17.27 -7.88
CA TRP A 36 -16.41 16.94 -6.48
C TRP A 36 -17.29 17.72 -5.52
N ALA A 37 -17.47 17.18 -4.30
CA ALA A 37 -18.17 17.90 -3.25
C ALA A 37 -17.43 19.21 -2.94
N PRO A 38 -18.17 20.33 -2.75
CA PRO A 38 -17.56 21.63 -2.51
C PRO A 38 -16.73 21.65 -1.23
N ALA A 39 -15.65 22.43 -1.23
CA ALA A 39 -14.94 22.76 0.01
C ALA A 39 -15.82 23.67 0.86
N THR A 40 -16.35 23.16 1.96
CA THR A 40 -17.29 23.91 2.83
C THR A 40 -16.61 24.63 3.98
N GLY A 41 -15.30 24.45 4.18
CA GLY A 41 -14.59 24.96 5.38
C GLY A 41 -14.91 24.19 6.67
N GLU A 42 -15.85 23.25 6.63
CA GLU A 42 -16.15 22.38 7.78
C GLU A 42 -15.05 21.36 8.01
N SER A 43 -14.75 21.09 9.28
CA SER A 43 -13.76 20.08 9.67
C SER A 43 -14.16 18.69 9.17
N LEU A 44 -13.17 17.95 8.68
CA LEU A 44 -13.31 16.56 8.29
C LEU A 44 -12.96 15.57 9.41
N LEU A 45 -12.60 16.06 10.60
CA LEU A 45 -12.23 15.21 11.73
C LEU A 45 -13.36 14.24 12.11
N GLU A 46 -14.58 14.72 12.35
CA GLU A 46 -15.68 13.84 12.72
C GLU A 46 -16.14 12.92 11.57
N PRO A 47 -16.30 13.38 10.32
CA PRO A 47 -16.55 12.47 9.21
C PRO A 47 -15.52 11.35 9.07
N LEU A 48 -14.23 11.65 9.29
CA LEU A 48 -13.17 10.64 9.25
C LEU A 48 -13.19 9.70 10.47
N ARG A 49 -13.56 10.20 11.66
CA ARG A 49 -13.79 9.35 12.83
C ARG A 49 -14.87 8.32 12.57
N VAL A 50 -16.02 8.78 12.11
CA VAL A 50 -17.15 7.90 11.80
C VAL A 50 -16.79 6.86 10.74
N ALA A 51 -15.98 7.25 9.74
CA ALA A 51 -15.59 6.34 8.67
C ALA A 51 -14.48 5.34 9.08
N PHE A 52 -13.47 5.77 9.85
CA PHE A 52 -12.26 4.97 10.03
C PHE A 52 -12.17 4.28 11.39
N GLU A 53 -12.66 4.87 12.49
CA GLU A 53 -12.53 4.25 13.81
C GLU A 53 -13.20 2.87 13.90
N PRO A 54 -14.42 2.65 13.35
CA PRO A 54 -15.01 1.32 13.33
C PRO A 54 -14.13 0.29 12.59
N ILE A 55 -13.56 0.69 11.44
CA ILE A 55 -12.69 -0.17 10.64
C ILE A 55 -11.39 -0.50 11.40
N MET A 56 -10.77 0.50 12.07
CA MET A 56 -9.58 0.30 12.91
C MET A 56 -9.87 -0.62 14.09
N LEU A 57 -11.04 -0.51 14.71
CA LEU A 57 -11.44 -1.36 15.83
C LEU A 57 -11.71 -2.81 15.39
N ALA A 58 -12.12 -3.02 14.14
CA ALA A 58 -12.38 -4.35 13.57
C ALA A 58 -11.11 -5.02 12.97
N SER A 59 -9.96 -4.34 12.93
CA SER A 59 -8.75 -4.80 12.22
C SER A 59 -7.51 -4.80 13.10
N ASN A 60 -7.37 -5.82 13.95
CA ASN A 60 -6.25 -5.90 14.89
C ASN A 60 -4.92 -6.12 14.18
N GLU A 61 -4.83 -7.09 13.28
CA GLU A 61 -3.62 -7.45 12.57
C GLU A 61 -3.14 -6.29 11.66
N ILE A 62 -4.08 -5.64 10.98
CA ILE A 62 -3.77 -4.50 10.12
C ILE A 62 -3.25 -3.33 10.97
N CYS A 63 -3.93 -2.98 12.06
CA CYS A 63 -3.51 -1.87 12.91
C CYS A 63 -2.15 -2.11 13.58
N ASP A 64 -1.92 -3.31 14.07
CA ASP A 64 -0.65 -3.69 14.69
C ASP A 64 0.48 -3.75 13.65
N GLY A 65 0.20 -4.22 12.44
CA GLY A 65 1.13 -4.22 11.31
C GLY A 65 1.47 -2.83 10.77
N VAL A 66 0.55 -1.86 10.83
CA VAL A 66 0.87 -0.45 10.60
C VAL A 66 1.77 0.06 11.72
N GLY A 67 1.36 -0.10 12.99
CA GLY A 67 2.20 0.12 14.17
C GLY A 67 2.60 1.57 14.48
N TYR A 68 2.08 2.57 13.76
CA TYR A 68 2.36 3.99 13.97
C TYR A 68 1.20 4.89 13.55
N ALA A 69 1.28 6.17 13.94
CA ALA A 69 0.34 7.19 13.50
C ALA A 69 0.68 7.69 12.10
N VAL A 70 -0.35 7.92 11.28
CA VAL A 70 -0.26 8.39 9.89
C VAL A 70 -0.92 9.76 9.78
N GLU A 71 -0.22 10.68 9.12
CA GLU A 71 -0.69 12.04 8.90
C GLU A 71 -1.55 12.13 7.61
N LEU A 72 -2.72 12.76 7.72
CA LEU A 72 -3.54 13.17 6.58
C LEU A 72 -3.64 14.69 6.55
N VAL A 73 -3.01 15.32 5.58
CA VAL A 73 -3.15 16.74 5.28
C VAL A 73 -4.28 16.90 4.24
N ILE A 74 -5.39 17.51 4.66
CA ILE A 74 -6.61 17.59 3.85
C ILE A 74 -6.96 19.07 3.68
N GLY A 75 -6.56 19.66 2.56
CA GLY A 75 -6.59 21.11 2.40
C GLY A 75 -5.75 21.80 3.46
N ASP A 76 -6.39 22.66 4.28
CA ASP A 76 -5.74 23.38 5.39
C ASP A 76 -5.85 22.64 6.73
N GLU A 77 -6.51 21.48 6.78
CA GLU A 77 -6.69 20.68 8.00
C GLU A 77 -5.73 19.50 8.01
N THR A 78 -5.12 19.22 9.17
CA THR A 78 -4.36 18.00 9.42
C THR A 78 -5.09 17.11 10.40
N VAL A 79 -5.26 15.85 10.02
CA VAL A 79 -5.87 14.79 10.82
C VAL A 79 -4.88 13.63 10.93
N VAL A 80 -4.90 12.93 12.05
CA VAL A 80 -4.01 11.80 12.33
C VAL A 80 -4.82 10.53 12.48
N LEU A 81 -4.46 9.51 11.71
CA LEU A 81 -4.91 8.13 11.92
C LEU A 81 -3.94 7.47 12.90
N ASP A 82 -4.30 7.38 14.17
CA ASP A 82 -3.47 6.77 15.23
C ASP A 82 -3.79 5.28 15.32
N PHE A 83 -3.12 4.49 14.47
CA PHE A 83 -3.36 3.04 14.38
C PHE A 83 -3.11 2.29 15.70
N PRO A 84 -2.03 2.58 16.46
CA PRO A 84 -1.84 1.94 17.76
C PRO A 84 -2.96 2.19 18.76
N LYS A 85 -3.59 3.37 18.70
CA LYS A 85 -4.71 3.73 19.58
C LYS A 85 -6.08 3.49 18.96
N ARG A 86 -6.13 3.17 17.67
CA ARG A 86 -7.37 2.97 16.89
C ARG A 86 -8.32 4.16 16.92
N VAL A 87 -7.75 5.37 16.85
CA VAL A 87 -8.51 6.62 16.88
C VAL A 87 -8.08 7.58 15.79
N VAL A 88 -9.01 8.42 15.37
CA VAL A 88 -8.76 9.54 14.47
C VAL A 88 -8.76 10.83 15.30
N ARG A 89 -7.68 11.59 15.24
CA ARG A 89 -7.47 12.75 16.11
C ARG A 89 -6.75 13.91 15.40
N ARG A 90 -6.68 15.03 16.09
CA ARG A 90 -5.77 16.13 15.68
C ARG A 90 -4.32 15.78 16.01
N PRO A 91 -3.34 16.31 15.26
CA PRO A 91 -1.93 16.19 15.63
C PRO A 91 -1.66 16.93 16.95
N VAL A 92 -0.66 16.45 17.67
CA VAL A 92 -0.09 17.21 18.79
C VAL A 92 1.08 18.08 18.31
N PRO A 93 1.44 19.17 19.02
CA PRO A 93 2.57 20.01 18.65
C PRO A 93 3.86 19.19 18.48
N ASP A 94 4.61 19.49 17.43
CA ASP A 94 5.90 18.86 17.08
C ASP A 94 5.85 17.33 16.82
N GLU A 95 4.67 16.75 16.60
CA GLU A 95 4.50 15.34 16.27
C GLU A 95 5.16 15.02 14.91
N LYS A 96 5.94 13.93 14.88
CA LYS A 96 6.63 13.48 13.66
C LYS A 96 5.99 12.22 13.14
N PHE A 97 5.73 12.19 11.84
CA PHE A 97 5.09 11.08 11.17
C PHE A 97 6.08 10.36 10.25
N ARG A 98 6.02 9.03 10.26
CA ARG A 98 6.78 8.18 9.32
C ARG A 98 6.10 8.07 7.96
N TYR A 99 4.80 8.34 7.91
CA TYR A 99 3.98 8.25 6.72
C TYR A 99 2.94 9.36 6.71
N GLY A 100 2.72 9.94 5.56
CA GLY A 100 1.68 10.94 5.42
C GLY A 100 1.16 11.07 3.99
N PHE A 101 -0.04 11.63 3.88
CA PHE A 101 -0.73 11.89 2.64
C PHE A 101 -1.28 13.31 2.64
N ALA A 102 -1.17 14.00 1.50
CA ALA A 102 -1.88 15.25 1.26
C ALA A 102 -2.91 15.04 0.16
N ILE A 103 -4.17 15.24 0.49
CA ILE A 103 -5.33 14.93 -0.36
C ILE A 103 -6.23 16.18 -0.45
N PRO A 104 -6.75 16.56 -1.63
CA PRO A 104 -7.72 17.65 -1.75
C PRO A 104 -8.96 17.40 -0.87
N ALA A 105 -9.41 18.42 -0.14
CA ALA A 105 -10.53 18.31 0.79
C ALA A 105 -11.84 17.91 0.08
N GLU A 106 -12.05 18.44 -1.12
CA GLU A 106 -13.21 18.12 -1.96
C GLU A 106 -13.24 16.64 -2.35
N LEU A 107 -12.08 16.06 -2.66
CA LEU A 107 -11.98 14.63 -2.99
C LEU A 107 -12.28 13.77 -1.77
N VAL A 108 -11.72 14.11 -0.59
CA VAL A 108 -12.02 13.39 0.66
C VAL A 108 -13.51 13.47 0.98
N ARG A 109 -14.15 14.65 0.88
CA ARG A 109 -15.61 14.80 1.07
C ARG A 109 -16.40 13.94 0.10
N THR A 110 -15.97 13.87 -1.15
CA THR A 110 -16.63 13.07 -2.19
C THR A 110 -16.60 11.59 -1.83
N VAL A 111 -15.42 11.03 -1.53
CA VAL A 111 -15.29 9.60 -1.22
C VAL A 111 -15.97 9.21 0.10
N LEU A 112 -16.03 10.13 1.09
CA LEU A 112 -16.76 9.91 2.33
C LEU A 112 -18.28 9.93 2.10
N ARG A 113 -18.80 10.90 1.32
CA ARG A 113 -20.23 10.98 0.94
C ARG A 113 -20.66 9.73 0.19
N ASP A 114 -19.83 9.24 -0.73
CA ASP A 114 -20.14 8.12 -1.60
C ASP A 114 -19.83 6.76 -0.93
N HIS A 115 -19.38 6.78 0.34
CA HIS A 115 -19.01 5.60 1.12
C HIS A 115 -18.02 4.68 0.36
N GLU A 116 -17.02 5.30 -0.29
CA GLU A 116 -16.07 4.60 -1.12
C GLU A 116 -15.22 3.61 -0.29
N PRO A 117 -15.31 2.30 -0.53
CA PRO A 117 -14.64 1.31 0.31
C PRO A 117 -13.19 1.04 -0.10
N ASP A 118 -12.69 1.67 -1.17
CA ASP A 118 -11.36 1.42 -1.74
C ASP A 118 -10.69 2.72 -2.18
N TRP A 119 -10.06 3.40 -1.22
CA TRP A 119 -9.33 4.63 -1.51
C TRP A 119 -8.05 4.40 -2.32
N VAL A 120 -7.54 3.15 -2.37
CA VAL A 120 -6.40 2.83 -3.22
C VAL A 120 -6.77 3.01 -4.69
N ASN A 121 -7.86 2.40 -5.13
CA ASN A 121 -8.30 2.52 -6.53
C ASN A 121 -8.85 3.92 -6.85
N THR A 122 -9.55 4.54 -5.92
CA THR A 122 -10.23 5.82 -6.16
C THR A 122 -9.30 7.03 -6.04
N ILE A 123 -8.42 7.05 -5.02
CA ILE A 123 -7.52 8.18 -4.76
C ILE A 123 -6.08 7.86 -5.18
N PHE A 124 -5.49 6.76 -4.67
CA PHE A 124 -4.05 6.56 -4.78
C PHE A 124 -3.61 6.19 -6.20
N LEU A 125 -4.32 5.31 -6.90
CA LEU A 125 -4.01 4.99 -8.30
C LEU A 125 -4.33 6.15 -9.25
N SER A 126 -5.19 7.08 -8.86
CA SER A 126 -5.51 8.26 -9.66
C SER A 126 -4.43 9.35 -9.62
N THR A 127 -3.44 9.22 -8.73
CA THR A 127 -2.34 10.19 -8.51
C THR A 127 -2.80 11.61 -8.14
N ARG A 128 -4.01 11.76 -7.56
CA ARG A 128 -4.59 13.06 -7.15
C ARG A 128 -4.21 13.44 -5.72
N PHE A 129 -3.14 12.92 -5.21
CA PHE A 129 -2.64 13.13 -3.86
C PHE A 129 -1.11 13.23 -3.86
N ARG A 130 -0.55 13.60 -2.75
CA ARG A 130 0.89 13.48 -2.48
C ARG A 130 1.07 12.53 -1.30
N ALA A 131 2.14 11.76 -1.31
CA ALA A 131 2.52 10.92 -0.19
C ALA A 131 4.01 11.09 0.13
N TRP A 132 4.36 10.94 1.39
CA TRP A 132 5.74 10.86 1.85
C TRP A 132 5.87 9.77 2.91
N ARG A 133 7.06 9.22 3.00
CA ARG A 133 7.39 8.21 4.01
C ARG A 133 8.85 8.26 4.40
N VAL A 134 9.12 7.81 5.62
CA VAL A 134 10.46 7.52 6.14
C VAL A 134 10.56 6.02 6.37
N GLY A 135 11.46 5.36 5.64
CA GLY A 135 11.62 3.92 5.69
C GLY A 135 10.91 3.16 4.57
N GLY A 136 10.68 1.87 4.79
CA GLY A 136 10.11 0.95 3.82
C GLY A 136 8.62 1.18 3.54
N TYR A 137 8.13 0.50 2.51
CA TYR A 137 6.71 0.37 2.21
C TYR A 137 6.00 -0.42 3.31
N ASN A 138 4.77 -0.03 3.65
CA ASN A 138 3.95 -0.74 4.62
C ASN A 138 2.70 -1.30 3.92
N GLU A 139 2.65 -2.62 3.78
CA GLU A 139 1.55 -3.31 3.11
C GLU A 139 0.24 -3.27 3.89
N TYR A 140 0.31 -3.22 5.24
CA TYR A 140 -0.87 -3.12 6.09
C TYR A 140 -1.58 -1.79 5.91
N LEU A 141 -0.82 -0.69 5.82
CA LEU A 141 -1.37 0.64 5.56
C LEU A 141 -2.04 0.71 4.18
N TYR A 142 -1.42 0.12 3.16
CA TYR A 142 -2.02 0.01 1.83
C TYR A 142 -3.31 -0.81 1.88
N THR A 143 -3.29 -1.95 2.56
CA THR A 143 -4.45 -2.84 2.69
C THR A 143 -5.58 -2.16 3.47
N PHE A 144 -5.26 -1.40 4.53
CA PHE A 144 -6.25 -0.61 5.26
C PHE A 144 -7.06 0.28 4.32
N PHE A 145 -6.39 1.10 3.51
CA PHE A 145 -7.06 2.00 2.57
C PHE A 145 -7.78 1.30 1.40
N LYS A 146 -7.51 0.03 1.19
CA LYS A 146 -8.20 -0.80 0.20
C LYS A 146 -9.45 -1.48 0.75
N CYS A 147 -9.59 -1.56 2.07
CA CYS A 147 -10.57 -2.39 2.77
C CYS A 147 -11.41 -1.55 3.77
N LEU A 148 -12.01 -0.45 3.32
CA LEU A 148 -12.75 0.50 4.17
C LEU A 148 -14.23 0.13 4.31
N ASN A 149 -14.52 -1.16 4.50
CA ASN A 149 -15.83 -1.65 4.96
C ASN A 149 -15.64 -2.96 5.76
N ASP A 150 -16.67 -3.34 6.53
CA ASP A 150 -16.63 -4.44 7.48
C ASP A 150 -16.26 -5.77 6.83
N GLU A 151 -16.81 -6.10 5.67
CA GLU A 151 -16.57 -7.37 4.98
C GLU A 151 -15.12 -7.48 4.49
N ARG A 152 -14.63 -6.44 3.80
CA ARG A 152 -13.28 -6.42 3.25
C ARG A 152 -12.22 -6.40 4.34
N VAL A 153 -12.43 -5.60 5.39
CA VAL A 153 -11.46 -5.50 6.48
C VAL A 153 -11.40 -6.79 7.28
N ALA A 154 -12.53 -7.43 7.57
CA ALA A 154 -12.54 -8.72 8.26
C ALA A 154 -11.84 -9.82 7.46
N TYR A 155 -12.05 -9.85 6.14
CA TYR A 155 -11.34 -10.78 5.26
C TYR A 155 -9.83 -10.54 5.27
N ALA A 156 -9.39 -9.28 5.12
CA ALA A 156 -7.98 -8.93 5.06
C ALA A 156 -7.27 -9.14 6.41
N ASP A 157 -7.92 -8.78 7.52
CA ASP A 157 -7.38 -8.97 8.87
C ASP A 157 -7.24 -10.46 9.21
N GLY A 158 -8.26 -11.27 8.90
CA GLY A 158 -8.20 -12.72 9.04
C GLY A 158 -7.11 -13.36 8.18
N TRP A 159 -6.90 -12.87 6.95
CA TRP A 159 -5.81 -13.33 6.10
C TRP A 159 -4.43 -13.02 6.72
N PHE A 160 -4.24 -11.83 7.29
CA PHE A 160 -3.01 -11.49 8.00
C PHE A 160 -2.82 -12.37 9.23
N ALA A 161 -3.84 -12.59 10.05
CA ALA A 161 -3.78 -13.47 11.20
C ALA A 161 -3.31 -14.90 10.82
N GLU A 162 -3.86 -15.46 9.73
CA GLU A 162 -3.47 -16.78 9.23
C GLU A 162 -2.06 -16.82 8.62
N THR A 163 -1.56 -15.70 8.13
CA THR A 163 -0.27 -15.63 7.41
C THR A 163 0.88 -15.10 8.24
N HIS A 164 0.63 -14.62 9.45
CA HIS A 164 1.66 -14.11 10.36
C HIS A 164 2.58 -15.20 10.90
N ASP A 165 2.17 -16.47 10.86
CA ASP A 165 3.06 -17.56 11.26
C ASP A 165 4.13 -17.82 10.18
N ASP A 166 5.13 -16.96 10.15
CA ASP A 166 6.34 -17.11 9.34
C ASP A 166 7.27 -18.23 9.88
N SER A 167 6.92 -18.88 11.01
CA SER A 167 7.68 -19.98 11.59
C SER A 167 7.53 -21.27 10.79
N ALA A 168 6.40 -21.46 10.12
CA ALA A 168 6.12 -22.67 9.37
C ALA A 168 7.09 -22.86 8.21
N SER A 169 7.74 -24.04 8.19
CA SER A 169 8.60 -24.50 7.10
C SER A 169 7.92 -25.60 6.31
N ILE A 170 8.32 -25.75 5.06
CA ILE A 170 7.94 -26.86 4.17
C ILE A 170 9.20 -27.44 3.54
N THR A 171 9.11 -28.68 3.11
CA THR A 171 10.19 -29.31 2.31
C THR A 171 9.77 -29.36 0.84
N LEU A 172 10.60 -28.80 -0.03
CA LEU A 172 10.50 -28.89 -1.50
C LEU A 172 11.86 -29.30 -2.07
N ASP A 173 11.89 -30.40 -2.81
CA ASP A 173 13.06 -30.92 -3.54
C ASP A 173 14.37 -30.93 -2.71
N GLY A 174 14.29 -31.36 -1.45
CA GLY A 174 15.45 -31.46 -0.54
C GLY A 174 15.87 -30.12 0.09
N TRP A 175 15.04 -29.08 -0.03
CA TRP A 175 15.21 -27.82 0.66
C TRP A 175 14.11 -27.66 1.71
N GLU A 176 14.52 -27.26 2.92
CA GLU A 176 13.60 -26.72 3.92
C GLU A 176 13.47 -25.23 3.68
N ILE A 177 12.26 -24.75 3.41
CA ILE A 177 11.99 -23.34 3.11
C ILE A 177 10.82 -22.84 3.96
N GLN A 178 10.79 -21.55 4.25
CA GLN A 178 9.59 -20.96 4.87
C GLN A 178 8.38 -21.18 3.96
N ARG A 179 7.24 -21.46 4.57
CA ARG A 179 6.00 -21.76 3.85
C ARG A 179 5.44 -20.58 3.05
N ARG A 180 5.61 -19.37 3.57
CA ARG A 180 5.05 -18.16 2.97
C ARG A 180 6.10 -17.37 2.19
N CYS A 181 5.79 -17.05 0.94
CA CYS A 181 6.66 -16.25 0.09
C CYS A 181 6.86 -14.84 0.70
N PRO A 182 8.11 -14.35 0.86
CA PRO A 182 8.36 -13.03 1.44
C PRO A 182 7.70 -11.86 0.70
N HIS A 183 7.41 -12.06 -0.60
CA HIS A 183 6.82 -10.99 -1.43
C HIS A 183 5.38 -10.63 -0.98
N LEU A 184 4.42 -11.54 -1.14
CA LEU A 184 3.00 -11.33 -0.80
C LEU A 184 2.40 -12.58 -0.15
N LYS A 185 3.16 -13.23 0.70
CA LYS A 185 2.72 -14.35 1.58
C LYS A 185 2.06 -15.53 0.86
N ALA A 186 2.29 -15.71 -0.45
CA ALA A 186 1.79 -16.86 -1.19
C ALA A 186 2.28 -18.18 -0.56
N ASP A 187 1.42 -19.17 -0.46
CA ASP A 187 1.74 -20.50 0.07
C ASP A 187 2.66 -21.25 -0.91
N LEU A 188 3.95 -21.32 -0.59
CA LEU A 188 4.95 -21.97 -1.43
C LEU A 188 4.78 -23.48 -1.56
N SER A 189 3.99 -24.13 -0.67
CA SER A 189 3.62 -25.54 -0.86
C SER A 189 2.72 -25.76 -2.08
N LYS A 190 2.03 -24.70 -2.53
CA LYS A 190 1.13 -24.72 -3.69
C LYS A 190 1.71 -24.04 -4.92
N PHE A 191 2.47 -22.96 -4.70
CA PHE A 191 2.94 -22.09 -5.76
C PHE A 191 4.48 -22.10 -5.95
N GLY A 192 5.21 -22.79 -5.07
CA GLY A 192 6.66 -22.91 -5.16
C GLY A 192 7.05 -24.00 -6.15
N VAL A 193 7.99 -23.69 -7.05
CA VAL A 193 8.64 -24.65 -7.93
C VAL A 193 10.15 -24.48 -7.80
N VAL A 194 10.85 -25.57 -7.52
CA VAL A 194 12.31 -25.59 -7.37
C VAL A 194 12.92 -26.15 -8.65
N ASP A 195 13.93 -25.44 -9.15
CA ASP A 195 14.81 -25.89 -10.23
C ASP A 195 16.26 -25.67 -9.79
N GLY A 196 16.94 -26.77 -9.45
CA GLY A 196 18.30 -26.75 -8.87
C GLY A 196 18.35 -25.98 -7.55
N SER A 197 19.01 -24.83 -7.53
CA SER A 197 19.09 -23.93 -6.37
C SER A 197 18.18 -22.69 -6.51
N THR A 198 17.26 -22.68 -7.45
CA THR A 198 16.33 -21.57 -7.65
C THR A 198 14.90 -22.00 -7.32
N LEU A 199 14.26 -21.26 -6.39
CA LEU A 199 12.83 -21.36 -6.13
C LEU A 199 12.10 -20.27 -6.92
N THR A 200 11.07 -20.64 -7.65
CA THR A 200 10.14 -19.69 -8.30
C THR A 200 8.78 -19.76 -7.62
N CYS A 201 8.26 -18.62 -7.17
CA CYS A 201 6.88 -18.49 -6.73
C CYS A 201 5.99 -18.20 -7.95
N ASN A 202 5.29 -19.20 -8.47
CA ASN A 202 4.50 -19.08 -9.72
C ASN A 202 3.30 -18.15 -9.62
N LEU A 203 2.88 -17.74 -8.40
CA LEU A 203 1.76 -16.81 -8.27
C LEU A 203 2.11 -15.39 -8.79
N HIS A 204 3.38 -14.96 -8.59
CA HIS A 204 3.83 -13.63 -9.01
C HIS A 204 5.17 -13.64 -9.76
N GLY A 205 5.73 -14.83 -10.06
CA GLY A 205 6.98 -14.98 -10.81
C GLY A 205 8.27 -14.60 -10.03
N TRP A 206 8.19 -14.40 -8.70
CA TRP A 206 9.35 -14.07 -7.89
C TRP A 206 10.28 -15.25 -7.71
N GLN A 207 11.59 -14.99 -7.84
CA GLN A 207 12.63 -16.00 -7.78
C GLN A 207 13.57 -15.77 -6.60
N TRP A 208 14.06 -16.88 -6.02
CA TRP A 208 14.88 -16.92 -4.81
C TRP A 208 16.04 -17.88 -5.02
N ASN A 209 17.25 -17.46 -4.65
CA ASN A 209 18.40 -18.34 -4.58
C ASN A 209 18.37 -19.11 -3.25
N LEU A 210 18.20 -20.42 -3.30
CA LEU A 210 18.07 -21.29 -2.12
C LEU A 210 19.39 -21.52 -1.37
N GLU A 211 20.56 -21.24 -1.99
CA GLU A 211 21.84 -21.37 -1.31
C GLU A 211 22.09 -20.24 -0.30
N ASN A 212 21.47 -19.07 -0.50
CA ASN A 212 21.70 -17.90 0.33
C ASN A 212 20.44 -17.12 0.71
N GLY A 213 19.27 -17.57 0.28
CA GLY A 213 17.97 -16.93 0.57
C GLY A 213 17.69 -15.63 -0.17
N ARG A 214 18.59 -15.12 -1.00
CA ARG A 214 18.42 -13.83 -1.66
C ARG A 214 17.37 -13.86 -2.76
N CYS A 215 16.60 -12.81 -2.85
CA CYS A 215 15.71 -12.60 -3.98
C CYS A 215 16.51 -12.28 -5.25
N LEU A 216 16.18 -12.98 -6.36
CA LEU A 216 16.76 -12.75 -7.68
C LEU A 216 15.95 -11.72 -8.51
N THR A 217 14.69 -11.48 -8.13
CA THR A 217 13.78 -10.59 -8.85
C THR A 217 13.88 -9.14 -8.37
N ALA A 218 14.12 -8.89 -7.07
CA ALA A 218 14.18 -7.57 -6.48
C ALA A 218 15.17 -7.50 -5.32
N HIS A 219 15.67 -6.30 -5.01
CA HIS A 219 16.57 -6.09 -3.88
C HIS A 219 15.83 -5.98 -2.55
N GLY A 220 16.48 -6.41 -1.46
CA GLY A 220 16.02 -6.17 -0.08
C GLY A 220 14.99 -7.17 0.44
N HIS A 221 14.80 -8.30 -0.24
CA HIS A 221 13.96 -9.41 0.23
C HIS A 221 14.81 -10.67 0.42
N GLU A 222 14.52 -11.40 1.49
CA GLU A 222 15.20 -12.65 1.83
C GLU A 222 14.17 -13.75 2.12
N LEU A 223 14.47 -14.97 1.68
CA LEU A 223 13.73 -16.18 1.95
C LEU A 223 14.51 -16.99 2.98
N ARG A 224 13.86 -17.43 4.06
CA ARG A 224 14.48 -18.40 4.98
C ARG A 224 14.46 -19.78 4.32
N CYS A 225 15.64 -20.33 4.08
CA CYS A 225 15.83 -21.65 3.47
C CYS A 225 17.13 -22.30 3.96
N SER A 226 17.14 -23.63 3.94
CA SER A 226 18.32 -24.46 4.22
C SER A 226 18.23 -25.75 3.44
N ARG A 227 19.38 -26.34 3.14
CA ARG A 227 19.43 -27.67 2.52
C ARG A 227 19.25 -28.74 3.59
N GLN A 228 18.39 -29.73 3.33
CA GLN A 228 18.27 -30.92 4.17
C GLN A 228 19.39 -31.93 3.95
#